data_4e79141cd8bb167f0a2017dd04fa3df7
#
_entry.id   4e79141cd8bb167f0a2017dd04fa3df7
#
_cell.length_a   1.000
_cell.length_b   1.000
_cell.length_c   1.000
_cell.angle_alpha   90.00
_cell.angle_beta   90.00
_cell.angle_gamma   90.00
#
_symmetry.space_group_name_H-M   'P 1'
#
loop_
_entity.id
_entity.type
_entity.pdbx_description
1 polymer ?
#
loop_
_entity_poly.entity_id
_entity_poly.type
_entity_poly.pdbx_seq_one_letter_code
_entity_poly.pdbx_strand_id
1 'polypeptide(L)'
;MMFPLLQHVLEHGGTALVATPRRDVVLELAPRLATAFPHVSMVTLYGGSDERWQGGQLTLATTHQLLRYRQAFDLVVIDEIDAFPYHNDPMLAFAAQAVCKPEGKFIYLSATPPILLQKEAARGLLPHAKVPVRFHRHPLPVPFRLETASVKHWLQKGRLPASLIQRLFASIHRGAQVFLFVTRISHIQSLVQLLIKRLPDIPIAGTSSQDEERNAKVRSFRATEIRVLVTTTILERGVTVPRSDVYVLDADSSLFDEASLVQMAGRAGRSKDDPCGSVVFTSPQWTRGQKRAIRQIKRMNTLARKKGYLQEVKH
;
A
#
# COMPACT_ATOMS: atom_id res chain seq x y z
N MET A 1 7.37 11.76 5.41
CA MET A 1 6.33 12.65 5.94
C MET A 1 6.36 12.75 7.45
N MET A 2 6.27 11.64 8.19
CA MET A 2 6.26 11.66 9.66
C MET A 2 7.64 11.83 10.31
N PHE A 3 8.74 11.51 9.65
CA PHE A 3 10.08 11.53 10.25
C PHE A 3 10.48 12.88 10.86
N PRO A 4 10.27 14.04 10.23
CA PRO A 4 10.58 15.32 10.87
C PRO A 4 9.77 15.58 12.15
N LEU A 5 8.53 15.08 12.21
CA LEU A 5 7.69 15.22 13.40
C LEU A 5 8.16 14.31 14.53
N LEU A 6 8.51 13.05 14.18
CA LEU A 6 9.14 12.12 15.13
C LEU A 6 10.45 12.69 15.66
N GLN A 7 11.32 13.17 14.77
CA GLN A 7 12.59 13.76 15.13
C GLN A 7 12.42 14.91 16.13
N HIS A 8 11.52 15.84 15.84
CA HIS A 8 11.26 16.97 16.74
C HIS A 8 10.85 16.52 18.15
N VAL A 9 9.92 15.58 18.27
CA VAL A 9 9.45 15.10 19.57
C VAL A 9 10.55 14.32 20.32
N LEU A 10 11.28 13.45 19.62
CA LEU A 10 12.30 12.61 20.23
C LEU A 10 13.53 13.41 20.68
N GLU A 11 13.96 14.42 19.94
CA GLU A 11 15.06 15.33 20.30
C GLU A 11 14.74 16.19 21.55
N HIS A 12 13.44 16.45 21.81
CA HIS A 12 13.00 17.17 23.00
C HIS A 12 12.66 16.23 24.19
N GLY A 13 13.09 14.98 24.14
CA GLY A 13 12.87 14.01 25.22
C GLY A 13 11.45 13.45 25.31
N GLY A 14 10.58 13.77 24.34
CA GLY A 14 9.22 13.26 24.28
C GLY A 14 9.14 11.80 23.81
N THR A 15 7.97 11.20 23.97
CA THR A 15 7.65 9.83 23.54
C THR A 15 6.77 9.83 22.30
N ALA A 16 7.04 8.93 21.36
CA ALA A 16 6.29 8.84 20.12
C ALA A 16 5.78 7.43 19.84
N LEU A 17 4.57 7.34 19.31
CA LEU A 17 3.95 6.11 18.83
C LEU A 17 3.67 6.23 17.33
N VAL A 18 4.08 5.21 16.58
CA VAL A 18 3.62 4.98 15.20
C VAL A 18 2.83 3.67 15.20
N ALA A 19 1.56 3.73 14.86
CA ALA A 19 0.72 2.54 14.80
C ALA A 19 0.12 2.34 13.41
N THR A 20 -0.02 1.08 13.01
CA THR A 20 -0.63 0.67 11.74
C THR A 20 -1.48 -0.58 11.95
N PRO A 21 -2.56 -0.77 11.18
CA PRO A 21 -3.42 -1.95 11.35
C PRO A 21 -2.74 -3.29 11.07
N ARG A 22 -1.67 -3.32 10.26
CA ARG A 22 -1.10 -4.56 9.73
C ARG A 22 0.31 -4.85 10.22
N ARG A 23 0.53 -6.09 10.67
CA ARG A 23 1.85 -6.60 11.08
C ARG A 23 2.91 -6.43 9.99
N ASP A 24 2.57 -6.75 8.74
CA ASP A 24 3.53 -6.67 7.62
C ASP A 24 4.07 -5.23 7.43
N VAL A 25 3.22 -4.21 7.67
CA VAL A 25 3.62 -2.80 7.61
C VAL A 25 4.55 -2.45 8.78
N VAL A 26 4.26 -2.93 9.99
CA VAL A 26 5.15 -2.78 11.16
C VAL A 26 6.53 -3.33 10.84
N LEU A 27 6.60 -4.55 10.34
CA LEU A 27 7.86 -5.21 10.00
C LEU A 27 8.63 -4.51 8.85
N GLU A 28 7.93 -3.85 7.93
CA GLU A 28 8.55 -3.06 6.87
C GLU A 28 9.07 -1.70 7.37
N LEU A 29 8.37 -1.07 8.32
CA LEU A 29 8.75 0.22 8.86
C LEU A 29 9.87 0.14 9.91
N ALA A 30 9.93 -0.94 10.69
CA ALA A 30 10.88 -1.10 11.78
C ALA A 30 12.35 -0.84 11.36
N PRO A 31 12.91 -1.47 10.32
CA PRO A 31 14.29 -1.22 9.92
C PRO A 31 14.51 0.21 9.42
N ARG A 32 13.50 0.84 8.82
CA ARG A 32 13.59 2.21 8.33
C ARG A 32 13.62 3.23 9.46
N LEU A 33 12.82 3.00 10.51
CA LEU A 33 12.82 3.84 11.70
C LEU A 33 14.10 3.65 12.51
N ALA A 34 14.58 2.40 12.68
CA ALA A 34 15.84 2.12 13.34
C ALA A 34 17.02 2.80 12.64
N THR A 35 17.08 2.79 11.31
CA THR A 35 18.09 3.49 10.53
C THR A 35 17.98 5.01 10.65
N ALA A 36 16.76 5.55 10.70
CA ALA A 36 16.55 7.00 10.80
C ALA A 36 16.80 7.55 12.20
N PHE A 37 16.64 6.73 13.24
CA PHE A 37 16.76 7.11 14.65
C PHE A 37 17.66 6.14 15.43
N PRO A 38 18.96 6.02 15.07
CA PRO A 38 19.84 4.98 15.61
C PRO A 38 20.14 5.11 17.11
N HIS A 39 19.95 6.29 17.69
CA HIS A 39 20.20 6.58 19.09
C HIS A 39 18.96 6.58 19.97
N VAL A 40 17.79 6.29 19.38
CA VAL A 40 16.50 6.27 20.07
C VAL A 40 16.16 4.85 20.48
N SER A 41 15.78 4.64 21.75
CA SER A 41 15.24 3.36 22.19
C SER A 41 13.91 3.10 21.48
N MET A 42 13.90 2.10 20.61
CA MET A 42 12.72 1.72 19.83
C MET A 42 12.20 0.35 20.25
N VAL A 43 10.88 0.24 20.41
CA VAL A 43 10.17 -1.00 20.71
C VAL A 43 9.19 -1.30 19.58
N THR A 44 9.14 -2.57 19.15
CA THR A 44 8.28 -3.04 18.05
C THR A 44 7.26 -4.06 18.54
N LEU A 45 5.96 -3.69 18.49
CA LEU A 45 4.87 -4.45 19.09
C LEU A 45 3.86 -4.93 18.04
N TYR A 46 3.72 -6.25 17.98
CA TYR A 46 2.69 -6.92 17.17
C TYR A 46 2.32 -8.27 17.82
N GLY A 47 1.32 -8.96 17.28
CA GLY A 47 0.95 -10.29 17.78
C GLY A 47 2.13 -11.26 17.66
N GLY A 48 2.67 -11.70 18.82
CA GLY A 48 3.81 -12.60 18.89
C GLY A 48 5.19 -11.91 18.95
N SER A 49 5.27 -10.58 19.16
CA SER A 49 6.57 -9.92 19.40
C SER A 49 7.12 -10.24 20.78
N ASP A 50 8.45 -10.36 20.90
CA ASP A 50 9.15 -10.65 22.15
C ASP A 50 9.32 -9.40 23.03
N GLU A 51 9.17 -8.21 22.48
CA GLU A 51 9.39 -6.92 23.14
C GLU A 51 8.19 -6.42 23.95
N ARG A 52 7.23 -7.30 24.28
CA ARG A 52 5.93 -6.94 24.88
C ARG A 52 5.97 -6.12 26.17
N TRP A 53 7.04 -6.24 26.92
CA TRP A 53 7.22 -5.64 28.24
C TRP A 53 8.34 -4.58 28.26
N GLN A 54 8.91 -4.29 27.13
CA GLN A 54 9.96 -3.29 27.01
C GLN A 54 9.34 -1.89 26.84
N GLY A 55 10.00 -0.89 27.40
CA GLY A 55 9.70 0.51 27.18
C GLY A 55 10.66 1.12 26.17
N GLY A 56 10.19 2.08 25.41
CA GLY A 56 11.01 2.82 24.46
C GLY A 56 10.50 4.22 24.25
N GLN A 57 11.39 5.13 23.85
CA GLN A 57 11.04 6.49 23.49
C GLN A 57 10.21 6.53 22.18
N LEU A 58 10.50 5.59 21.26
CA LEU A 58 9.74 5.36 20.04
C LEU A 58 9.09 3.98 20.07
N THR A 59 7.77 3.92 20.00
CA THR A 59 7.02 2.67 19.87
C THR A 59 6.46 2.53 18.47
N LEU A 60 6.76 1.41 17.79
CA LEU A 60 6.12 1.03 16.53
C LEU A 60 5.20 -0.16 16.80
N ALA A 61 3.90 -0.04 16.51
CA ALA A 61 2.93 -1.04 16.94
C ALA A 61 1.86 -1.36 15.90
N THR A 62 1.24 -2.55 16.02
CA THR A 62 -0.08 -2.76 15.41
C THR A 62 -1.17 -2.10 16.27
N THR A 63 -2.26 -1.64 15.64
CA THR A 63 -3.34 -0.91 16.34
C THR A 63 -3.96 -1.68 17.50
N HIS A 64 -3.98 -3.01 17.49
CA HIS A 64 -4.43 -3.82 18.63
C HIS A 64 -3.53 -3.69 19.87
N GLN A 65 -2.24 -3.38 19.70
CA GLN A 65 -1.33 -3.22 20.83
C GLN A 65 -1.57 -1.92 21.60
N LEU A 66 -2.33 -0.98 21.06
CA LEU A 66 -2.68 0.28 21.68
C LEU A 66 -3.49 0.10 22.97
N LEU A 67 -4.26 -0.99 23.08
CA LEU A 67 -5.01 -1.34 24.30
C LEU A 67 -4.12 -1.53 25.56
N ARG A 68 -2.80 -1.54 25.40
CA ARG A 68 -1.82 -1.71 26.49
C ARG A 68 -1.42 -0.39 27.14
N TYR A 69 -1.72 0.73 26.49
CA TYR A 69 -1.23 2.04 26.88
C TYR A 69 -2.38 2.98 27.24
N ARG A 70 -2.09 3.93 28.10
CA ARG A 70 -2.98 5.04 28.44
C ARG A 70 -2.15 6.29 28.65
N GLN A 71 -2.43 7.38 27.94
CA GLN A 71 -1.78 8.68 28.08
C GLN A 71 -0.23 8.58 28.15
N ALA A 72 0.34 7.76 27.26
CA ALA A 72 1.76 7.40 27.30
C ALA A 72 2.61 8.19 26.30
N PHE A 73 2.00 8.77 25.24
CA PHE A 73 2.74 9.33 24.13
C PHE A 73 2.45 10.81 23.90
N ASP A 74 3.51 11.58 23.65
CA ASP A 74 3.43 13.00 23.29
C ASP A 74 3.06 13.18 21.81
N LEU A 75 3.42 12.20 20.95
CA LEU A 75 3.02 12.15 19.55
C LEU A 75 2.47 10.76 19.21
N VAL A 76 1.26 10.74 18.68
CA VAL A 76 0.62 9.52 18.15
C VAL A 76 0.39 9.67 16.66
N VAL A 77 0.95 8.76 15.88
CA VAL A 77 0.74 8.69 14.42
C VAL A 77 0.05 7.36 14.10
N ILE A 78 -1.16 7.44 13.57
CA ILE A 78 -1.88 6.25 13.06
C ILE A 78 -1.79 6.26 11.54
N ASP A 79 -1.08 5.29 10.99
CA ASP A 79 -0.97 5.11 9.53
C ASP A 79 -1.99 4.11 9.01
N GLU A 80 -2.42 4.29 7.76
CA GLU A 80 -3.42 3.46 7.09
C GLU A 80 -4.75 3.36 7.85
N ILE A 81 -5.30 4.48 8.33
CA ILE A 81 -6.55 4.52 9.09
C ILE A 81 -7.79 3.98 8.33
N ASP A 82 -7.70 3.89 7.02
CA ASP A 82 -8.70 3.32 6.12
C ASP A 82 -8.59 1.78 5.98
N ALA A 83 -7.59 1.16 6.61
CA ALA A 83 -7.38 -0.28 6.53
C ALA A 83 -8.07 -1.06 7.65
N PHE A 84 -8.58 -2.26 7.29
CA PHE A 84 -8.99 -3.26 8.29
C PHE A 84 -7.76 -3.73 9.10
N PRO A 85 -7.88 -3.96 10.42
CA PRO A 85 -9.08 -3.89 11.25
C PRO A 85 -9.40 -2.52 11.85
N TYR A 86 -8.54 -1.52 11.73
CA TYR A 86 -8.75 -0.20 12.35
C TYR A 86 -9.99 0.52 11.81
N HIS A 87 -10.20 0.44 10.50
CA HIS A 87 -11.35 1.09 9.85
C HIS A 87 -12.67 0.51 10.37
N ASN A 88 -13.55 1.40 10.84
CA ASN A 88 -14.86 1.08 11.44
C ASN A 88 -14.81 0.24 12.73
N ASP A 89 -13.70 0.21 13.46
CA ASP A 89 -13.60 -0.40 14.77
C ASP A 89 -13.59 0.68 15.86
N PRO A 90 -14.72 0.89 16.59
CA PRO A 90 -14.81 1.91 17.64
C PRO A 90 -13.84 1.66 18.80
N MET A 91 -13.55 0.41 19.15
CA MET A 91 -12.64 0.04 20.22
C MET A 91 -11.21 0.45 19.88
N LEU A 92 -10.76 0.16 18.67
CA LEU A 92 -9.42 0.56 18.21
C LEU A 92 -9.30 2.07 18.05
N ALA A 93 -10.36 2.74 17.58
CA ALA A 93 -10.40 4.20 17.52
C ALA A 93 -10.31 4.85 18.91
N PHE A 94 -11.05 4.33 19.90
CA PHE A 94 -10.95 4.75 21.28
C PHE A 94 -9.56 4.49 21.87
N ALA A 95 -9.01 3.29 21.68
CA ALA A 95 -7.66 2.95 22.13
C ALA A 95 -6.62 3.91 21.57
N ALA A 96 -6.71 4.22 20.27
CA ALA A 96 -5.79 5.15 19.61
C ALA A 96 -5.83 6.56 20.24
N GLN A 97 -7.00 7.03 20.63
CA GLN A 97 -7.12 8.33 21.32
C GLN A 97 -6.63 8.25 22.77
N ALA A 98 -6.95 7.17 23.48
CA ALA A 98 -6.61 6.98 24.89
C ALA A 98 -5.10 6.90 25.16
N VAL A 99 -4.29 6.50 24.17
CA VAL A 99 -2.83 6.40 24.33
C VAL A 99 -2.11 7.74 24.25
N CYS A 100 -2.74 8.75 23.65
CA CYS A 100 -2.18 10.10 23.56
C CYS A 100 -2.29 10.83 24.92
N LYS A 101 -1.23 11.53 25.30
CA LYS A 101 -1.28 12.42 26.48
C LYS A 101 -2.25 13.58 26.22
N PRO A 102 -2.83 14.21 27.25
CA PRO A 102 -3.74 15.35 27.08
C PRO A 102 -3.15 16.48 26.23
N GLU A 103 -1.88 16.81 26.42
CA GLU A 103 -1.15 17.84 25.66
C GLU A 103 -0.49 17.30 24.39
N GLY A 104 -0.61 15.99 24.16
CA GLY A 104 0.00 15.30 23.03
C GLY A 104 -0.62 15.70 21.68
N LYS A 105 0.08 15.34 20.62
CA LYS A 105 -0.40 15.57 19.24
C LYS A 105 -0.79 14.25 18.58
N PHE A 106 -1.90 14.31 17.85
CA PHE A 106 -2.46 13.14 17.20
C PHE A 106 -2.53 13.35 15.68
N ILE A 107 -2.03 12.40 14.89
CA ILE A 107 -1.94 12.51 13.44
C ILE A 107 -2.46 11.25 12.77
N TYR A 108 -3.36 11.43 11.82
CA TYR A 108 -3.84 10.40 10.92
C TYR A 108 -3.11 10.46 9.57
N LEU A 109 -2.67 9.30 9.07
CA LEU A 109 -2.15 9.15 7.72
C LEU A 109 -3.04 8.21 6.91
N SER A 110 -3.38 8.61 5.70
CA SER A 110 -4.14 7.78 4.75
C SER A 110 -3.96 8.29 3.32
N ALA A 111 -3.91 7.36 2.37
CA ALA A 111 -4.00 7.68 0.94
C ALA A 111 -5.47 7.81 0.48
N THR A 112 -6.40 7.19 1.21
CA THR A 112 -7.83 7.12 0.92
C THR A 112 -8.66 7.38 2.19
N PRO A 113 -8.59 8.62 2.76
CA PRO A 113 -9.21 8.90 4.05
C PRO A 113 -10.72 8.58 4.06
N PRO A 114 -11.27 8.07 5.18
CA PRO A 114 -12.70 7.86 5.34
C PRO A 114 -13.52 9.11 5.02
N ILE A 115 -14.72 8.92 4.46
CA ILE A 115 -15.59 10.02 3.98
C ILE A 115 -15.89 11.04 5.10
N LEU A 116 -16.05 10.57 6.34
CA LEU A 116 -16.29 11.44 7.48
C LEU A 116 -15.14 12.44 7.66
N LEU A 117 -13.90 11.96 7.74
CA LEU A 117 -12.72 12.82 7.86
C LEU A 117 -12.53 13.76 6.67
N GLN A 118 -12.87 13.30 5.45
CA GLN A 118 -12.86 14.18 4.28
C GLN A 118 -13.87 15.33 4.43
N LYS A 119 -15.06 15.08 4.97
CA LYS A 119 -16.09 16.10 5.24
C LYS A 119 -15.63 17.07 6.32
N GLU A 120 -15.05 16.58 7.41
CA GLU A 120 -14.52 17.43 8.50
C GLU A 120 -13.38 18.32 8.00
N ALA A 121 -12.45 17.77 7.23
CA ALA A 121 -11.38 18.53 6.59
C ALA A 121 -11.91 19.60 5.63
N ALA A 122 -12.95 19.28 4.83
CA ALA A 122 -13.57 20.24 3.93
C ALA A 122 -14.32 21.38 4.64
N ARG A 123 -14.81 21.12 5.87
CA ARG A 123 -15.46 22.13 6.74
C ARG A 123 -14.47 22.94 7.57
N GLY A 124 -13.17 22.66 7.50
CA GLY A 124 -12.11 23.28 8.32
C GLY A 124 -12.06 22.80 9.78
N LEU A 125 -12.84 21.78 10.13
CA LEU A 125 -12.87 21.19 11.48
C LEU A 125 -11.67 20.30 11.77
N LEU A 126 -11.05 19.75 10.71
CA LEU A 126 -9.86 18.90 10.82
C LEU A 126 -8.71 19.52 9.99
N PRO A 127 -7.68 20.05 10.65
CA PRO A 127 -6.48 20.50 9.95
C PRO A 127 -5.87 19.36 9.14
N HIS A 128 -5.55 19.61 7.87
CA HIS A 128 -5.02 18.58 6.99
C HIS A 128 -3.99 19.10 5.99
N ALA A 129 -3.06 18.23 5.61
CA ALA A 129 -2.10 18.46 4.55
C ALA A 129 -2.25 17.39 3.46
N LYS A 130 -2.22 17.82 2.19
CA LYS A 130 -2.19 16.90 1.04
C LYS A 130 -0.78 16.81 0.51
N VAL A 131 -0.23 15.58 0.50
CA VAL A 131 1.07 15.27 -0.07
C VAL A 131 0.87 14.54 -1.40
N PRO A 132 0.77 15.30 -2.51
CA PRO A 132 0.35 14.76 -3.80
C PRO A 132 1.49 14.14 -4.61
N VAL A 133 2.69 14.03 -4.04
CA VAL A 133 3.89 13.58 -4.73
C VAL A 133 4.71 12.64 -3.85
N ARG A 134 5.38 11.69 -4.46
CA ARG A 134 6.36 10.81 -3.79
C ARG A 134 7.71 11.53 -3.63
N PHE A 135 8.62 10.96 -2.81
CA PHE A 135 9.94 11.54 -2.53
C PHE A 135 10.80 11.78 -3.79
N HIS A 136 10.63 10.95 -4.82
CA HIS A 136 11.35 11.08 -6.09
C HIS A 136 10.75 12.15 -7.05
N ARG A 137 9.67 12.82 -6.66
CA ARG A 137 9.05 13.95 -7.36
C ARG A 137 8.56 13.67 -8.79
N HIS A 138 8.32 12.40 -9.15
CA HIS A 138 7.67 12.04 -10.41
C HIS A 138 6.15 11.90 -10.24
N PRO A 139 5.37 12.07 -11.32
CA PRO A 139 3.92 11.86 -11.29
C PRO A 139 3.56 10.43 -10.86
N LEU A 140 2.42 10.28 -10.20
CA LEU A 140 1.87 8.96 -9.92
C LEU A 140 1.45 8.28 -11.22
N PRO A 141 1.75 6.97 -11.43
CA PRO A 141 1.29 6.21 -12.58
C PRO A 141 -0.24 6.24 -12.67
N VAL A 142 -0.76 6.69 -13.81
CA VAL A 142 -2.21 6.74 -14.05
C VAL A 142 -2.65 5.42 -14.66
N PRO A 143 -3.64 4.71 -14.07
CA PRO A 143 -4.11 3.44 -14.60
C PRO A 143 -4.65 3.55 -16.02
N PHE A 144 -4.24 2.61 -16.87
CA PHE A 144 -4.77 2.40 -18.22
C PHE A 144 -5.88 1.35 -18.15
N ARG A 145 -7.03 1.62 -18.78
CA ARG A 145 -8.10 0.64 -18.94
C ARG A 145 -7.81 -0.28 -20.11
N LEU A 146 -7.85 -1.57 -19.86
CA LEU A 146 -7.81 -2.61 -20.90
C LEU A 146 -9.15 -3.38 -20.85
N GLU A 147 -9.98 -3.19 -21.85
CA GLU A 147 -11.26 -3.91 -21.94
C GLU A 147 -11.00 -5.37 -22.33
N THR A 148 -11.51 -6.30 -21.52
CA THR A 148 -11.33 -7.73 -21.68
C THR A 148 -12.50 -8.47 -21.07
N ALA A 149 -12.70 -9.74 -21.44
CA ALA A 149 -13.57 -10.63 -20.70
C ALA A 149 -13.06 -10.86 -19.26
N SER A 150 -13.88 -11.42 -18.39
CA SER A 150 -13.52 -11.73 -17.00
C SER A 150 -12.47 -12.84 -16.89
N VAL A 151 -11.75 -12.86 -15.77
CA VAL A 151 -10.79 -13.94 -15.44
C VAL A 151 -11.49 -15.30 -15.46
N LYS A 152 -12.72 -15.41 -14.92
CA LYS A 152 -13.52 -16.63 -14.98
C LYS A 152 -13.69 -17.14 -16.42
N HIS A 153 -14.00 -16.25 -17.34
CA HIS A 153 -14.15 -16.62 -18.76
C HIS A 153 -12.81 -17.10 -19.37
N TRP A 154 -11.68 -16.45 -19.04
CA TRP A 154 -10.37 -16.90 -19.53
C TRP A 154 -10.01 -18.29 -19.03
N LEU A 155 -10.29 -18.57 -17.73
CA LEU A 155 -10.04 -19.87 -17.14
C LEU A 155 -10.91 -20.97 -17.80
N GLN A 156 -12.19 -20.69 -18.05
CA GLN A 156 -13.10 -21.61 -18.75
C GLN A 156 -12.65 -21.89 -20.19
N LYS A 157 -12.14 -20.91 -20.90
CA LYS A 157 -11.63 -21.04 -22.27
C LYS A 157 -10.19 -21.57 -22.33
N GLY A 158 -9.49 -21.67 -21.21
CA GLY A 158 -8.07 -22.05 -21.17
C GLY A 158 -7.16 -21.06 -21.93
N ARG A 159 -7.58 -19.81 -22.12
CA ARG A 159 -6.89 -18.84 -22.97
C ARG A 159 -6.90 -17.43 -22.36
N LEU A 160 -5.72 -16.81 -22.36
CA LEU A 160 -5.54 -15.41 -21.95
C LEU A 160 -5.67 -14.45 -23.15
N PRO A 161 -6.15 -13.21 -22.93
CA PRO A 161 -6.18 -12.19 -23.97
C PRO A 161 -4.77 -11.86 -24.49
N ALA A 162 -4.61 -11.80 -25.81
CA ALA A 162 -3.33 -11.45 -26.41
C ALA A 162 -2.82 -10.07 -25.98
N SER A 163 -3.73 -9.09 -25.84
CA SER A 163 -3.42 -7.73 -25.38
C SER A 163 -2.87 -7.70 -23.95
N LEU A 164 -3.37 -8.58 -23.06
CA LEU A 164 -2.83 -8.72 -21.69
C LEU A 164 -1.40 -9.30 -21.75
N ILE A 165 -1.21 -10.40 -22.48
CA ILE A 165 0.10 -11.05 -22.61
C ILE A 165 1.14 -10.10 -23.19
N GLN A 166 0.80 -9.36 -24.25
CA GLN A 166 1.69 -8.37 -24.86
C GLN A 166 2.13 -7.30 -23.84
N ARG A 167 1.21 -6.80 -23.01
CA ARG A 167 1.53 -5.81 -21.99
C ARG A 167 2.37 -6.39 -20.85
N LEU A 168 2.06 -7.60 -20.38
CA LEU A 168 2.87 -8.31 -19.40
C LEU A 168 4.30 -8.51 -19.91
N PHE A 169 4.42 -8.94 -21.17
CA PHE A 169 5.72 -9.11 -21.81
C PHE A 169 6.51 -7.80 -21.88
N ALA A 170 5.86 -6.69 -22.25
CA ALA A 170 6.49 -5.37 -22.28
C ALA A 170 6.96 -4.93 -20.89
N SER A 171 6.15 -5.16 -19.83
CA SER A 171 6.55 -4.87 -18.43
C SER A 171 7.78 -5.68 -18.02
N ILE A 172 7.78 -6.99 -18.30
CA ILE A 172 8.87 -7.91 -17.95
C ILE A 172 10.16 -7.56 -18.72
N HIS A 173 10.03 -7.24 -20.00
CA HIS A 173 11.17 -6.88 -20.86
C HIS A 173 11.81 -5.55 -20.43
N ARG A 174 11.00 -4.61 -19.93
CA ARG A 174 11.49 -3.36 -19.31
C ARG A 174 12.24 -3.60 -17.98
N GLY A 175 12.27 -4.83 -17.50
CA GLY A 175 12.89 -5.20 -16.23
C GLY A 175 11.96 -5.05 -15.01
N ALA A 176 10.68 -4.75 -15.20
CA ALA A 176 9.73 -4.63 -14.11
C ALA A 176 9.32 -6.00 -13.56
N GLN A 177 9.03 -6.03 -12.26
CA GLN A 177 8.30 -7.10 -11.61
C GLN A 177 6.81 -6.78 -11.65
N VAL A 178 5.97 -7.78 -11.78
CA VAL A 178 4.54 -7.58 -11.99
C VAL A 178 3.75 -8.09 -10.79
N PHE A 179 3.00 -7.18 -10.14
CA PHE A 179 1.87 -7.55 -9.30
C PHE A 179 0.65 -7.76 -10.17
N LEU A 180 0.05 -8.95 -10.08
CA LEU A 180 -1.16 -9.29 -10.81
C LEU A 180 -2.26 -9.61 -9.80
N PHE A 181 -3.14 -8.65 -9.55
CA PHE A 181 -4.20 -8.76 -8.57
C PHE A 181 -5.44 -9.43 -9.16
N VAL A 182 -5.98 -10.41 -8.43
CA VAL A 182 -7.22 -11.11 -8.75
C VAL A 182 -8.21 -11.02 -7.60
N THR A 183 -9.49 -11.19 -7.90
CA THR A 183 -10.59 -11.09 -6.92
C THR A 183 -10.73 -12.33 -6.04
N ARG A 184 -10.36 -13.51 -6.56
CA ARG A 184 -10.64 -14.81 -5.91
C ARG A 184 -9.37 -15.62 -5.73
N ILE A 185 -9.19 -16.16 -4.54
CA ILE A 185 -8.07 -17.08 -4.23
C ILE A 185 -8.09 -18.29 -5.16
N SER A 186 -9.30 -18.85 -5.44
CA SER A 186 -9.47 -20.00 -6.33
C SER A 186 -8.99 -19.76 -7.79
N HIS A 187 -8.88 -18.52 -8.22
CA HIS A 187 -8.38 -18.20 -9.56
C HIS A 187 -6.84 -18.18 -9.65
N ILE A 188 -6.14 -18.05 -8.52
CA ILE A 188 -4.68 -17.83 -8.51
C ILE A 188 -3.96 -18.97 -9.22
N GLN A 189 -4.13 -20.21 -8.75
CA GLN A 189 -3.34 -21.34 -9.25
C GLN A 189 -3.63 -21.63 -10.74
N SER A 190 -4.90 -21.59 -11.14
CA SER A 190 -5.28 -21.81 -12.54
C SER A 190 -4.74 -20.71 -13.45
N LEU A 191 -4.71 -19.45 -12.96
CA LEU A 191 -4.17 -18.34 -13.72
C LEU A 191 -2.64 -18.44 -13.84
N VAL A 192 -1.95 -18.82 -12.76
CA VAL A 192 -0.49 -19.10 -12.78
C VAL A 192 -0.16 -20.15 -13.83
N GLN A 193 -0.88 -21.26 -13.87
CA GLN A 193 -0.67 -22.31 -14.88
C GLN A 193 -0.87 -21.81 -16.31
N LEU A 194 -1.90 -20.98 -16.56
CA LEU A 194 -2.13 -20.40 -17.88
C LEU A 194 -1.03 -19.40 -18.27
N LEU A 195 -0.54 -18.63 -17.30
CA LEU A 195 0.57 -17.70 -17.53
C LEU A 195 1.87 -18.42 -17.85
N ILE A 196 2.22 -19.49 -17.10
CA ILE A 196 3.42 -20.31 -17.35
C ILE A 196 3.38 -20.92 -18.75
N LYS A 197 2.21 -21.41 -19.20
CA LYS A 197 2.08 -21.92 -20.59
C LYS A 197 2.34 -20.88 -21.67
N ARG A 198 2.15 -19.59 -21.37
CA ARG A 198 2.33 -18.47 -22.30
C ARG A 198 3.66 -17.76 -22.15
N LEU A 199 4.27 -17.87 -20.99
CA LEU A 199 5.52 -17.21 -20.59
C LEU A 199 6.41 -18.25 -19.89
N PRO A 200 6.88 -19.31 -20.62
CA PRO A 200 7.55 -20.46 -19.99
C PRO A 200 8.86 -20.10 -19.31
N ASP A 201 9.57 -19.09 -19.81
CA ASP A 201 10.89 -18.67 -19.31
C ASP A 201 10.78 -17.63 -18.17
N ILE A 202 9.58 -17.29 -17.75
CA ILE A 202 9.35 -16.27 -16.73
C ILE A 202 8.99 -16.92 -15.40
N PRO A 203 9.73 -16.66 -14.32
CA PRO A 203 9.37 -17.14 -12.98
C PRO A 203 8.07 -16.50 -12.50
N ILE A 204 7.02 -17.31 -12.36
CA ILE A 204 5.67 -16.88 -11.97
C ILE A 204 5.25 -17.65 -10.72
N ALA A 205 4.74 -16.95 -9.71
CA ALA A 205 4.19 -17.57 -8.53
C ALA A 205 2.82 -16.97 -8.17
N GLY A 206 2.06 -17.74 -7.38
CA GLY A 206 0.80 -17.30 -6.79
C GLY A 206 0.88 -17.31 -5.28
N THR A 207 0.22 -16.32 -4.62
CA THR A 207 0.11 -16.28 -3.17
C THR A 207 -1.20 -15.65 -2.71
N SER A 208 -1.64 -16.04 -1.51
CA SER A 208 -2.86 -15.53 -0.88
C SER A 208 -2.71 -15.44 0.65
N SER A 209 -3.78 -15.05 1.34
CA SER A 209 -3.85 -15.07 2.80
C SER A 209 -3.75 -16.49 3.40
N GLN A 210 -4.10 -17.52 2.61
CA GLN A 210 -4.09 -18.92 3.02
C GLN A 210 -2.77 -19.63 2.68
N ASP A 211 -1.82 -18.94 2.07
CA ASP A 211 -0.54 -19.49 1.65
C ASP A 211 0.47 -19.42 2.80
N GLU A 212 0.86 -20.56 3.32
CA GLU A 212 1.87 -20.68 4.38
C GLU A 212 3.24 -20.18 3.93
N GLU A 213 3.58 -20.36 2.65
CA GLU A 213 4.83 -19.90 2.05
C GLU A 213 4.78 -18.43 1.61
N ARG A 214 3.71 -17.69 1.91
CA ARG A 214 3.54 -16.28 1.48
C ARG A 214 4.78 -15.43 1.72
N ASN A 215 5.35 -15.52 2.93
CA ASN A 215 6.50 -14.71 3.30
C ASN A 215 7.76 -15.07 2.49
N ALA A 216 7.96 -16.34 2.17
CA ALA A 216 9.05 -16.81 1.32
C ALA A 216 8.86 -16.28 -0.12
N LYS A 217 7.66 -16.46 -0.70
CA LYS A 217 7.35 -15.97 -2.07
C LYS A 217 7.47 -14.44 -2.18
N VAL A 218 7.07 -13.69 -1.16
CA VAL A 218 7.25 -12.24 -1.13
C VAL A 218 8.73 -11.86 -1.07
N ARG A 219 9.57 -12.60 -0.32
CA ARG A 219 11.03 -12.39 -0.31
C ARG A 219 11.64 -12.68 -1.67
N SER A 220 11.33 -13.82 -2.28
CA SER A 220 11.79 -14.18 -3.62
C SER A 220 11.32 -13.19 -4.69
N PHE A 221 10.10 -12.64 -4.55
CA PHE A 221 9.62 -11.58 -5.41
C PHE A 221 10.42 -10.28 -5.21
N ARG A 222 10.76 -9.90 -3.99
CA ARG A 222 11.65 -8.74 -3.72
C ARG A 222 13.07 -8.95 -4.25
N ALA A 223 13.56 -10.19 -4.19
CA ALA A 223 14.88 -10.59 -4.69
C ALA A 223 14.93 -10.74 -6.22
N THR A 224 13.84 -10.47 -6.94
CA THR A 224 13.69 -10.61 -8.38
C THR A 224 13.75 -12.07 -8.92
N GLU A 225 13.75 -13.06 -8.03
CA GLU A 225 13.66 -14.48 -8.38
C GLU A 225 12.30 -14.85 -8.97
N ILE A 226 11.24 -14.17 -8.52
CA ILE A 226 9.89 -14.21 -9.10
C ILE A 226 9.66 -12.91 -9.87
N ARG A 227 9.20 -13.01 -11.11
CA ARG A 227 8.96 -11.86 -11.98
C ARG A 227 7.50 -11.45 -12.03
N VAL A 228 6.59 -12.40 -11.90
CA VAL A 228 5.14 -12.15 -11.85
C VAL A 228 4.57 -12.81 -10.60
N LEU A 229 3.94 -12.02 -9.76
CA LEU A 229 3.27 -12.49 -8.53
C LEU A 229 1.77 -12.30 -8.65
N VAL A 230 1.04 -13.41 -8.78
CA VAL A 230 -0.44 -13.45 -8.81
C VAL A 230 -0.93 -13.47 -7.37
N THR A 231 -1.78 -12.50 -7.00
CA THR A 231 -2.23 -12.36 -5.61
C THR A 231 -3.62 -11.74 -5.51
N THR A 232 -4.18 -11.74 -4.31
CA THR A 232 -5.38 -10.97 -3.95
C THR A 232 -5.00 -9.65 -3.28
N THR A 233 -5.98 -8.89 -2.77
CA THR A 233 -5.79 -7.63 -2.04
C THR A 233 -4.85 -7.74 -0.82
N ILE A 234 -4.49 -8.95 -0.38
CA ILE A 234 -3.57 -9.14 0.76
C ILE A 234 -2.23 -8.40 0.58
N LEU A 235 -1.76 -8.24 -0.65
CA LEU A 235 -0.53 -7.53 -0.98
C LEU A 235 -0.75 -6.10 -1.51
N GLU A 236 -1.97 -5.55 -1.40
CA GLU A 236 -2.20 -4.14 -1.73
C GLU A 236 -1.46 -3.18 -0.79
N ARG A 237 -0.99 -3.67 0.36
CA ARG A 237 -0.26 -2.94 1.40
C ARG A 237 0.92 -3.76 1.92
N GLY A 238 1.90 -3.11 2.59
CA GLY A 238 2.98 -3.78 3.32
C GLY A 238 4.07 -4.46 2.47
N VAL A 239 4.13 -4.25 1.15
CA VAL A 239 5.20 -4.78 0.30
C VAL A 239 5.70 -3.70 -0.66
N THR A 240 6.97 -3.36 -0.56
CA THR A 240 7.63 -2.43 -1.50
C THR A 240 8.56 -3.20 -2.41
N VAL A 241 8.36 -3.03 -3.72
CA VAL A 241 9.22 -3.59 -4.76
C VAL A 241 9.70 -2.43 -5.64
N PRO A 242 11.01 -2.27 -5.85
CA PRO A 242 11.57 -1.10 -6.52
C PRO A 242 11.03 -0.86 -7.92
N ARG A 243 11.12 -1.86 -8.79
CA ARG A 243 10.65 -1.79 -10.18
C ARG A 243 9.41 -2.63 -10.34
N SER A 244 8.23 -2.04 -10.16
CA SER A 244 6.99 -2.79 -10.20
C SER A 244 5.92 -2.18 -11.07
N ASP A 245 5.28 -3.04 -11.87
CA ASP A 245 4.06 -2.77 -12.61
C ASP A 245 2.88 -3.47 -11.95
N VAL A 246 1.70 -2.94 -12.13
CA VAL A 246 0.48 -3.43 -11.48
C VAL A 246 -0.59 -3.73 -12.51
N TYR A 247 -1.13 -4.93 -12.44
CA TYR A 247 -2.29 -5.36 -13.22
C TYR A 247 -3.41 -5.77 -12.25
N VAL A 248 -4.55 -5.12 -12.36
CA VAL A 248 -5.74 -5.44 -11.58
C VAL A 248 -6.74 -6.10 -12.52
N LEU A 249 -6.96 -7.39 -12.34
CA LEU A 249 -7.87 -8.19 -13.16
C LEU A 249 -9.27 -8.18 -12.55
N ASP A 250 -10.29 -8.16 -13.39
CA ASP A 250 -11.69 -7.97 -12.97
C ASP A 250 -11.85 -6.72 -12.09
N ALA A 251 -11.23 -5.61 -12.53
CA ALA A 251 -11.23 -4.34 -11.79
C ALA A 251 -12.63 -3.73 -11.62
N ASP A 252 -13.65 -4.29 -12.26
CA ASP A 252 -15.07 -3.96 -12.11
C ASP A 252 -15.77 -4.74 -10.98
N SER A 253 -15.07 -5.67 -10.33
CA SER A 253 -15.61 -6.42 -9.20
C SER A 253 -15.96 -5.51 -8.03
N SER A 254 -17.07 -5.83 -7.35
CA SER A 254 -17.49 -5.15 -6.12
C SER A 254 -16.50 -5.30 -4.96
N LEU A 255 -15.58 -6.27 -5.05
CA LEU A 255 -14.49 -6.46 -4.08
C LEU A 255 -13.38 -5.41 -4.23
N PHE A 256 -13.31 -4.72 -5.36
CA PHE A 256 -12.35 -3.66 -5.62
C PHE A 256 -13.05 -2.30 -5.63
N ASP A 257 -13.18 -1.69 -4.45
CA ASP A 257 -13.67 -0.34 -4.32
C ASP A 257 -12.64 0.70 -4.81
N GLU A 258 -13.01 1.97 -4.81
CA GLU A 258 -12.13 3.08 -5.20
C GLU A 258 -10.82 3.08 -4.40
N ALA A 259 -10.89 2.83 -3.09
CA ALA A 259 -9.75 2.85 -2.19
C ALA A 259 -8.76 1.74 -2.51
N SER A 260 -9.23 0.50 -2.63
CA SER A 260 -8.41 -0.66 -3.02
C SER A 260 -7.73 -0.46 -4.38
N LEU A 261 -8.45 0.06 -5.38
CA LEU A 261 -7.89 0.35 -6.70
C LEU A 261 -6.77 1.40 -6.63
N VAL A 262 -6.93 2.46 -5.83
CA VAL A 262 -5.89 3.47 -5.61
C VAL A 262 -4.68 2.88 -4.87
N GLN A 263 -4.91 2.07 -3.85
CA GLN A 263 -3.84 1.41 -3.08
C GLN A 263 -3.02 0.44 -3.94
N MET A 264 -3.71 -0.41 -4.74
CA MET A 264 -3.05 -1.32 -5.68
C MET A 264 -2.25 -0.53 -6.75
N ALA A 265 -2.85 0.47 -7.37
CA ALA A 265 -2.16 1.35 -8.32
C ALA A 265 -0.94 2.03 -7.69
N GLY A 266 -1.05 2.36 -6.42
CA GLY A 266 0.02 2.93 -5.61
C GLY A 266 1.25 2.03 -5.43
N ARG A 267 1.23 0.76 -5.84
CA ARG A 267 2.40 -0.13 -5.84
C ARG A 267 3.36 0.14 -6.98
N ALA A 268 2.87 0.59 -8.13
CA ALA A 268 3.70 0.90 -9.28
C ALA A 268 4.53 2.18 -9.09
N GLY A 269 5.71 2.24 -9.70
CA GLY A 269 6.56 3.43 -9.74
C GLY A 269 7.03 3.91 -8.37
N ARG A 270 7.40 3.03 -7.44
CA ARG A 270 7.86 3.41 -6.10
C ARG A 270 9.35 3.72 -6.00
N SER A 271 10.14 3.27 -6.97
CA SER A 271 11.57 3.54 -7.00
C SER A 271 11.89 4.87 -7.67
N LYS A 272 12.98 5.50 -7.23
CA LYS A 272 13.60 6.61 -7.95
C LYS A 272 14.14 6.17 -9.32
N ASP A 273 14.62 4.93 -9.42
CA ASP A 273 15.22 4.37 -10.64
C ASP A 273 14.17 3.90 -11.67
N ASP A 274 12.92 3.71 -11.24
CA ASP A 274 11.78 3.38 -12.10
C ASP A 274 10.50 4.06 -11.58
N PRO A 275 10.40 5.37 -11.71
CA PRO A 275 9.25 6.13 -11.21
C PRO A 275 8.00 5.99 -12.09
N CYS A 276 8.17 5.52 -13.34
CA CYS A 276 7.13 5.46 -14.38
C CYS A 276 6.52 4.06 -14.53
N GLY A 277 6.30 3.36 -13.42
CA GLY A 277 5.67 2.04 -13.45
C GLY A 277 4.29 2.05 -14.15
N SER A 278 3.94 0.95 -14.82
CA SER A 278 2.66 0.80 -15.52
C SER A 278 1.57 0.29 -14.57
N VAL A 279 0.36 0.81 -14.73
CA VAL A 279 -0.85 0.31 -14.04
C VAL A 279 -1.91 0.00 -15.07
N VAL A 280 -2.45 -1.23 -15.04
CA VAL A 280 -3.48 -1.68 -15.97
C VAL A 280 -4.68 -2.22 -15.19
N PHE A 281 -5.86 -1.68 -15.47
CA PHE A 281 -7.12 -2.23 -15.00
C PHE A 281 -7.78 -3.01 -16.13
N THR A 282 -7.95 -4.34 -15.97
CA THR A 282 -8.66 -5.16 -16.94
C THR A 282 -10.07 -5.44 -16.43
N SER A 283 -11.08 -5.29 -17.27
CA SER A 283 -12.46 -5.62 -16.91
C SER A 283 -13.38 -5.61 -18.12
N PRO A 284 -14.48 -6.38 -18.09
CA PRO A 284 -15.57 -6.23 -19.04
C PRO A 284 -16.25 -4.87 -18.95
N GLN A 285 -16.47 -4.38 -17.73
CA GLN A 285 -17.23 -3.17 -17.48
C GLN A 285 -16.33 -2.00 -17.02
N TRP A 286 -16.80 -0.77 -17.29
CA TRP A 286 -16.15 0.46 -16.85
C TRP A 286 -16.92 1.11 -15.71
N THR A 287 -16.63 0.68 -14.46
CA THR A 287 -17.39 1.05 -13.26
C THR A 287 -17.09 2.46 -12.76
N ARG A 288 -17.99 2.95 -11.89
CA ARG A 288 -17.78 4.23 -11.19
C ARG A 288 -16.53 4.19 -10.28
N GLY A 289 -16.23 3.06 -9.64
CA GLY A 289 -15.04 2.88 -8.79
C GLY A 289 -13.75 3.08 -9.57
N GLN A 290 -13.59 2.43 -10.72
CA GLN A 290 -12.44 2.61 -11.60
C GLN A 290 -12.29 4.07 -12.07
N LYS A 291 -13.37 4.71 -12.49
CA LYS A 291 -13.38 6.10 -12.95
C LYS A 291 -12.93 7.06 -11.82
N ARG A 292 -13.41 6.83 -10.59
CA ARG A 292 -13.06 7.64 -9.43
C ARG A 292 -11.60 7.44 -9.02
N ALA A 293 -11.10 6.20 -8.97
CA ALA A 293 -9.72 5.90 -8.66
C ALA A 293 -8.75 6.60 -9.64
N ILE A 294 -9.00 6.50 -10.94
CA ILE A 294 -8.20 7.19 -11.96
C ILE A 294 -8.28 8.71 -11.80
N ARG A 295 -9.48 9.25 -11.56
CA ARG A 295 -9.69 10.69 -11.35
C ARG A 295 -8.93 11.19 -10.12
N GLN A 296 -8.94 10.44 -9.03
CA GLN A 296 -8.20 10.76 -7.81
C GLN A 296 -6.69 10.86 -8.09
N ILE A 297 -6.11 9.86 -8.78
CA ILE A 297 -4.68 9.86 -9.13
C ILE A 297 -4.34 11.04 -10.05
N LYS A 298 -5.16 11.29 -11.09
CA LYS A 298 -4.97 12.44 -11.98
C LYS A 298 -5.05 13.78 -11.24
N ARG A 299 -5.99 13.91 -10.30
CA ARG A 299 -6.13 15.11 -9.45
C ARG A 299 -4.91 15.36 -8.58
N MET A 300 -4.32 14.28 -8.00
CA MET A 300 -3.08 14.39 -7.23
C MET A 300 -1.91 14.85 -8.11
N ASN A 301 -1.77 14.29 -9.31
CA ASN A 301 -0.74 14.73 -10.26
C ASN A 301 -0.93 16.21 -10.68
N THR A 302 -2.16 16.63 -10.90
CA THR A 302 -2.47 18.04 -11.20
C THR A 302 -2.12 18.96 -10.04
N LEU A 303 -2.45 18.56 -8.81
CA LEU A 303 -2.10 19.32 -7.61
C LEU A 303 -0.59 19.41 -7.42
N ALA A 304 0.14 18.30 -7.61
CA ALA A 304 1.59 18.25 -7.53
C ALA A 304 2.26 19.19 -8.56
N ARG A 305 1.73 19.20 -9.80
CA ARG A 305 2.22 20.11 -10.86
C ARG A 305 1.95 21.57 -10.51
N LYS A 306 0.73 21.91 -10.10
CA LYS A 306 0.36 23.29 -9.72
C LYS A 306 1.20 23.84 -8.56
N LYS A 307 1.66 22.98 -7.66
CA LYS A 307 2.50 23.36 -6.51
C LYS A 307 4.00 23.30 -6.80
N GLY A 308 4.43 23.01 -8.03
CA GLY A 308 5.85 22.89 -8.39
C GLY A 308 6.58 21.72 -7.71
N TYR A 309 5.86 20.70 -7.26
CA TYR A 309 6.44 19.57 -6.55
C TYR A 309 7.02 18.50 -7.47
N LEU A 310 6.64 18.48 -8.75
CA LEU A 310 7.20 17.56 -9.72
C LEU A 310 8.58 18.02 -10.20
N GLN A 311 9.44 17.07 -10.51
CA GLN A 311 10.70 17.38 -11.22
C GLN A 311 10.35 17.89 -12.62
N GLU A 312 11.09 18.92 -13.06
CA GLU A 312 11.07 19.32 -14.46
C GLU A 312 11.67 18.20 -15.29
N VAL A 313 10.91 17.71 -16.25
CA VAL A 313 11.44 16.79 -17.26
C VAL A 313 12.34 17.63 -18.16
N LYS A 314 13.66 17.54 -17.98
CA LYS A 314 14.59 18.03 -18.99
C LYS A 314 14.37 17.19 -20.25
N HIS A 315 13.76 17.80 -21.25
CA HIS A 315 13.62 17.25 -22.60
C HIS A 315 15.00 17.21 -23.29
#